data_ee2b46be9992bc55467b3baaded1e8b0
#
_entry.id   ee2b46be9992bc55467b3baaded1e8b0
#
_cell.length_a   1.000
_cell.length_b   1.000
_cell.length_c   1.000
_cell.angle_alpha   90.00
_cell.angle_beta   90.00
_cell.angle_gamma   90.00
#
_symmetry.space_group_name_H-M   'P 1'
#
loop_
_entity.id
_entity.type
_entity.pdbx_description
1 polymer ?
#
loop_
_entity_poly.entity_id
_entity_poly.type
_entity_poly.pdbx_seq_one_letter_code
_entity_poly.pdbx_strand_id
1 'polypeptide(L)'
;MRALALLLLLISMSATAQQKIKTLTLSDTILFSSIDRPGDFYVITSSGQIQRFDVDGNLKLLYKAAEVPTLFDPRDGSRLFAYYRTDQHYEYLSPSFQVTSSFKIDPSFAIQPWLIAPSGDHKLWMLDEADNSLKKVDVRASEVEVEVLVDSSSIGDAHAFTTMREYQNFLFLLNPSKGLYIFNGLGIHIRTIESKGITSFNFLGEELYFLLGGKLRFFNLFTTETREIEADRAYTHALVTEDRLILFTPDKIELHSFRP
;
A
#
# COMPACT_ATOMS: atom_id res chain seq x y z
N MET A 1 7.13 6.57 -68.43
CA MET A 1 7.70 5.93 -67.23
C MET A 1 7.45 6.88 -66.06
N ARG A 2 6.46 6.58 -65.23
CA ARG A 2 6.11 7.39 -64.04
C ARG A 2 6.73 6.71 -62.82
N ALA A 3 7.71 7.39 -62.20
CA ALA A 3 8.33 6.96 -60.94
C ALA A 3 7.35 7.21 -59.80
N LEU A 4 6.90 6.17 -59.12
CA LEU A 4 6.09 6.20 -57.92
C LEU A 4 7.03 6.33 -56.73
N ALA A 5 7.11 7.55 -56.14
CA ALA A 5 7.86 7.79 -54.92
C ALA A 5 7.02 7.25 -53.74
N LEU A 6 7.45 6.15 -53.14
CA LEU A 6 6.88 5.58 -51.92
C LEU A 6 7.40 6.37 -50.72
N LEU A 7 6.60 7.29 -50.16
CA LEU A 7 6.92 8.02 -48.93
C LEU A 7 6.63 7.10 -47.73
N LEU A 8 7.65 6.45 -47.21
CA LEU A 8 7.59 5.71 -45.95
C LEU A 8 7.49 6.72 -44.80
N LEU A 9 6.28 6.89 -44.30
CA LEU A 9 6.04 7.62 -43.06
C LEU A 9 6.50 6.74 -41.89
N LEU A 10 7.71 6.93 -41.41
CA LEU A 10 8.21 6.39 -40.14
C LEU A 10 7.47 7.11 -39.01
N ILE A 11 6.37 6.52 -38.53
CA ILE A 11 5.77 6.89 -37.26
C ILE A 11 6.76 6.41 -36.18
N SER A 12 7.65 7.29 -35.76
CA SER A 12 8.42 7.07 -34.55
C SER A 12 7.43 7.12 -33.38
N MET A 13 7.00 5.95 -32.92
CA MET A 13 6.39 5.83 -31.57
C MET A 13 7.48 6.25 -30.57
N SER A 14 7.46 7.50 -30.18
CA SER A 14 8.27 7.95 -29.04
C SER A 14 7.73 7.21 -27.83
N ALA A 15 8.35 6.09 -27.47
CA ALA A 15 8.25 5.55 -26.13
C ALA A 15 8.72 6.70 -25.23
N THR A 16 7.81 7.36 -24.51
CA THR A 16 8.15 8.35 -23.52
C THR A 16 8.87 7.60 -22.40
N ALA A 17 10.20 7.52 -22.53
CA ALA A 17 11.04 6.94 -21.50
C ALA A 17 10.80 7.74 -20.21
N GLN A 18 10.47 7.03 -19.15
CA GLN A 18 10.37 7.60 -17.81
C GLN A 18 11.71 8.30 -17.49
N GLN A 19 11.68 9.63 -17.42
CA GLN A 19 12.91 10.38 -17.14
C GLN A 19 13.17 10.36 -15.63
N LYS A 20 14.35 9.87 -15.24
CA LYS A 20 14.80 9.97 -13.85
C LYS A 20 15.01 11.44 -13.48
N ILE A 21 14.38 11.85 -12.37
CA ILE A 21 14.41 13.21 -11.83
C ILE A 21 15.42 13.30 -10.71
N LYS A 22 15.39 12.35 -9.76
CA LYS A 22 16.19 12.41 -8.53
C LYS A 22 16.49 11.02 -8.00
N THR A 23 17.61 10.88 -7.33
CA THR A 23 17.96 9.69 -6.54
C THR A 23 18.27 10.13 -5.10
N LEU A 24 17.69 9.47 -4.12
CA LEU A 24 17.96 9.62 -2.71
C LEU A 24 18.60 8.33 -2.21
N THR A 25 19.63 8.43 -1.39
CA THR A 25 20.24 7.27 -0.72
C THR A 25 19.99 7.42 0.78
N LEU A 26 19.46 6.38 1.40
CA LEU A 26 19.24 6.32 2.83
C LEU A 26 20.37 5.54 3.49
N SER A 27 20.66 5.89 4.74
CA SER A 27 21.66 5.19 5.55
C SER A 27 21.11 3.92 6.20
N ASP A 28 19.81 3.69 6.07
CA ASP A 28 19.10 2.59 6.72
C ASP A 28 18.20 1.85 5.73
N THR A 29 17.92 0.58 5.99
CA THR A 29 17.13 -0.27 5.10
C THR A 29 15.66 0.15 5.11
N ILE A 30 15.09 0.36 3.93
CA ILE A 30 13.68 0.63 3.73
C ILE A 30 12.90 -0.67 3.93
N LEU A 31 11.97 -0.68 4.88
CA LEU A 31 11.08 -1.82 5.12
C LEU A 31 9.82 -1.72 4.26
N PHE A 32 9.19 -0.56 4.27
CA PHE A 32 8.02 -0.27 3.44
C PHE A 32 7.85 1.23 3.20
N SER A 33 7.04 1.56 2.22
CA SER A 33 6.68 2.92 1.87
C SER A 33 5.18 3.05 1.66
N SER A 34 4.67 4.25 1.83
CA SER A 34 3.26 4.59 1.62
C SER A 34 3.15 6.01 1.08
N ILE A 35 1.97 6.38 0.59
CA ILE A 35 1.72 7.71 0.02
C ILE A 35 0.37 8.22 0.52
N ASP A 36 0.29 9.52 0.81
CA ASP A 36 -0.96 10.18 1.16
C ASP A 36 -1.68 10.74 -0.08
N ARG A 37 -2.92 11.22 0.10
CA ARG A 37 -3.71 11.82 -0.98
C ARG A 37 -3.09 13.06 -1.60
N PRO A 38 -2.44 13.97 -0.84
CA PRO A 38 -1.72 15.10 -1.41
C PRO A 38 -0.48 14.74 -2.23
N GLY A 39 0.02 13.50 -2.13
CA GLY A 39 1.17 13.01 -2.88
C GLY A 39 2.49 13.03 -2.08
N ASP A 40 2.48 13.40 -0.81
CA ASP A 40 3.65 13.20 0.04
C ASP A 40 3.85 11.70 0.30
N PHE A 41 5.06 11.22 0.24
CA PHE A 41 5.36 9.82 0.49
C PHE A 41 6.16 9.62 1.78
N TYR A 42 5.95 8.47 2.37
CA TYR A 42 6.49 8.09 3.67
C TYR A 42 7.33 6.83 3.51
N VAL A 43 8.45 6.81 4.19
CA VAL A 43 9.38 5.68 4.20
C VAL A 43 9.62 5.26 5.64
N ILE A 44 9.42 3.98 5.90
CA ILE A 44 9.67 3.39 7.21
C ILE A 44 10.91 2.50 7.10
N THR A 45 11.87 2.73 7.98
CA THR A 45 13.16 2.04 7.95
C THR A 45 13.29 1.00 9.05
N SER A 46 14.27 0.11 8.91
CA SER A 46 14.56 -0.96 9.87
C SER A 46 14.92 -0.44 11.27
N SER A 47 15.44 0.77 11.38
CA SER A 47 15.66 1.40 12.67
C SER A 47 14.40 2.03 13.29
N GLY A 48 13.24 2.01 12.62
CA GLY A 48 12.01 2.62 13.09
C GLY A 48 11.91 4.12 12.80
N GLN A 49 12.71 4.64 11.87
CA GLN A 49 12.51 6.01 11.39
C GLN A 49 11.35 6.05 10.41
N ILE A 50 10.49 7.05 10.55
CA ILE A 50 9.47 7.41 9.59
C ILE A 50 9.87 8.73 8.96
N GLN A 51 10.14 8.72 7.67
CA GLN A 51 10.58 9.88 6.90
C GLN A 51 9.46 10.30 5.94
N ARG A 52 9.04 11.56 6.00
CA ARG A 52 8.07 12.14 5.07
C ARG A 52 8.77 13.00 4.05
N PHE A 53 8.51 12.74 2.80
CA PHE A 53 9.03 13.48 1.65
C PHE A 53 7.87 14.12 0.88
N ASP A 54 8.12 15.26 0.24
CA ASP A 54 7.20 15.79 -0.75
C ASP A 54 7.29 15.01 -2.08
N VAL A 55 6.41 15.32 -3.02
CA VAL A 55 6.35 14.68 -4.36
C VAL A 55 7.64 14.84 -5.17
N ASP A 56 8.48 15.82 -4.86
CA ASP A 56 9.77 16.06 -5.50
C ASP A 56 10.94 15.43 -4.71
N GLY A 57 10.65 14.66 -3.68
CA GLY A 57 11.63 13.95 -2.87
C GLY A 57 12.45 14.87 -1.95
N ASN A 58 11.89 15.97 -1.49
CA ASN A 58 12.51 16.75 -0.44
C ASN A 58 12.02 16.27 0.92
N LEU A 59 12.96 15.99 1.84
CA LEU A 59 12.64 15.56 3.19
C LEU A 59 11.91 16.70 3.92
N LYS A 60 10.66 16.44 4.32
CA LYS A 60 9.84 17.39 5.09
C LYS A 60 9.98 17.18 6.59
N LEU A 61 9.94 15.93 7.01
CA LEU A 61 9.99 15.55 8.43
C LEU A 61 10.66 14.20 8.62
N LEU A 62 11.29 14.04 9.78
CA LEU A 62 11.84 12.80 10.25
C LEU A 62 11.32 12.55 11.67
N TYR A 63 10.79 11.37 11.89
CA TYR A 63 10.29 10.90 13.18
C TYR A 63 10.94 9.58 13.55
N LYS A 64 11.28 9.42 14.82
CA LYS A 64 11.79 8.16 15.37
C LYS A 64 10.69 7.54 16.22
N ALA A 65 10.03 6.52 15.69
CA ALA A 65 9.07 5.73 16.45
C ALA A 65 9.79 4.89 17.52
N ALA A 66 9.09 4.60 18.61
CA ALA A 66 9.62 3.74 19.67
C ALA A 66 9.87 2.31 19.18
N GLU A 67 8.98 1.83 18.30
CA GLU A 67 9.13 0.57 17.56
C GLU A 67 8.69 0.73 16.11
N VAL A 68 9.04 -0.24 15.26
CA VAL A 68 8.58 -0.27 13.87
C VAL A 68 7.09 -0.59 13.84
N PRO A 69 6.23 0.25 13.26
CA PRO A 69 4.81 -0.07 13.17
C PRO A 69 4.60 -1.31 12.28
N THR A 70 3.68 -2.17 12.68
CA THR A 70 3.25 -3.31 11.87
C THR A 70 2.51 -2.85 10.61
N LEU A 71 1.73 -1.78 10.75
CA LEU A 71 1.03 -1.12 9.64
C LEU A 71 1.08 0.39 9.85
N PHE A 72 1.38 1.12 8.77
CA PHE A 72 1.34 2.58 8.74
C PHE A 72 0.52 3.04 7.53
N ASP A 73 -0.54 3.80 7.78
CA ASP A 73 -1.41 4.33 6.74
C ASP A 73 -1.51 5.87 6.84
N PRO A 74 -0.81 6.60 5.97
CA PRO A 74 -0.89 8.05 5.89
C PRO A 74 -2.00 8.56 4.96
N ARG A 75 -2.87 7.70 4.44
CA ARG A 75 -3.87 7.96 3.39
C ARG A 75 -4.65 9.27 3.60
N ASP A 76 -5.05 9.55 4.83
CA ASP A 76 -5.55 10.85 5.23
C ASP A 76 -4.38 11.71 5.72
N GLY A 77 -3.75 12.47 4.83
CA GLY A 77 -2.56 13.27 5.15
C GLY A 77 -2.70 14.22 6.34
N SER A 78 -3.92 14.44 6.83
CA SER A 78 -4.21 15.20 8.06
C SER A 78 -4.16 14.35 9.33
N ARG A 79 -4.31 13.01 9.21
CA ARG A 79 -4.37 12.07 10.33
C ARG A 79 -3.72 10.75 9.92
N LEU A 80 -2.50 10.54 10.39
CA LEU A 80 -1.72 9.35 10.11
C LEU A 80 -2.11 8.23 11.09
N PHE A 81 -2.16 7.00 10.62
CA PHE A 81 -2.48 5.82 11.44
C PHE A 81 -1.26 4.91 11.55
N ALA A 82 -0.95 4.46 12.76
CA ALA A 82 0.07 3.45 13.02
C ALA A 82 -0.48 2.36 13.93
N TYR A 83 -0.26 1.10 13.57
CA TYR A 83 -0.61 -0.06 14.37
C TYR A 83 0.66 -0.80 14.81
N TYR A 84 0.72 -1.18 16.07
CA TYR A 84 1.80 -1.90 16.73
C TYR A 84 1.27 -3.21 17.31
N ARG A 85 1.62 -4.33 16.68
CA ARG A 85 1.10 -5.65 17.05
C ARG A 85 1.63 -6.12 18.38
N THR A 86 2.91 -5.84 18.69
CA THR A 86 3.57 -6.31 19.91
C THR A 86 2.80 -5.94 21.17
N ASP A 87 2.34 -4.70 21.24
CA ASP A 87 1.57 -4.17 22.36
C ASP A 87 0.06 -4.11 22.10
N GLN A 88 -0.39 -4.56 20.93
CA GLN A 88 -1.79 -4.53 20.48
C GLN A 88 -2.41 -3.13 20.68
N HIS A 89 -1.70 -2.10 20.20
CA HIS A 89 -2.20 -0.74 20.26
C HIS A 89 -2.08 -0.06 18.88
N TYR A 90 -2.87 0.96 18.69
CA TYR A 90 -2.79 1.82 17.52
C TYR A 90 -2.76 3.29 17.94
N GLU A 91 -2.16 4.09 17.08
CA GLU A 91 -1.99 5.51 17.27
C GLU A 91 -2.49 6.29 16.07
N TYR A 92 -3.01 7.47 16.36
CA TYR A 92 -3.17 8.50 15.37
C TYR A 92 -2.14 9.59 15.60
N LEU A 93 -1.47 9.99 14.52
CA LEU A 93 -0.48 11.05 14.55
C LEU A 93 -0.95 12.21 13.66
N SER A 94 -0.56 13.43 14.07
CA SER A 94 -0.70 14.62 13.24
C SER A 94 0.26 14.57 12.04
N PRO A 95 0.09 15.48 11.05
CA PRO A 95 1.05 15.60 9.93
C PRO A 95 2.49 15.93 10.37
N SER A 96 2.66 16.44 11.60
CA SER A 96 3.98 16.69 12.21
C SER A 96 4.48 15.54 13.10
N PHE A 97 3.87 14.35 12.97
CA PHE A 97 4.19 13.14 13.73
C PHE A 97 4.00 13.25 15.25
N GLN A 98 3.17 14.17 15.72
CA GLN A 98 2.78 14.20 17.11
C GLN A 98 1.65 13.20 17.36
N VAL A 99 1.80 12.32 18.34
CA VAL A 99 0.74 11.40 18.76
C VAL A 99 -0.44 12.21 19.28
N THR A 100 -1.57 12.16 18.60
CA THR A 100 -2.80 12.86 18.97
C THR A 100 -3.72 11.98 19.80
N SER A 101 -3.63 10.66 19.61
CA SER A 101 -4.34 9.67 20.42
C SER A 101 -3.68 8.30 20.29
N SER A 102 -3.70 7.53 21.37
CA SER A 102 -3.19 6.17 21.44
C SER A 102 -4.22 5.29 22.17
N PHE A 103 -4.49 4.10 21.61
CA PHE A 103 -5.51 3.20 22.12
C PHE A 103 -4.99 1.76 22.12
N LYS A 104 -5.17 1.06 23.23
CA LYS A 104 -5.06 -0.40 23.25
C LYS A 104 -6.31 -1.03 22.65
N ILE A 105 -6.14 -2.15 21.98
CA ILE A 105 -7.27 -2.92 21.48
C ILE A 105 -8.00 -3.55 22.66
N ASP A 106 -9.32 -3.37 22.70
CA ASP A 106 -10.17 -4.05 23.67
C ASP A 106 -10.32 -5.52 23.24
N PRO A 107 -10.02 -6.49 24.11
CA PRO A 107 -10.18 -7.92 23.81
C PRO A 107 -11.61 -8.35 23.43
N SER A 108 -12.62 -7.54 23.74
CA SER A 108 -13.98 -7.76 23.29
C SER A 108 -14.16 -7.60 21.78
N PHE A 109 -13.24 -6.86 21.10
CA PHE A 109 -13.25 -6.69 19.67
C PHE A 109 -12.39 -7.75 18.97
N ALA A 110 -11.16 -7.93 19.44
CA ALA A 110 -10.24 -8.91 18.89
C ALA A 110 -9.27 -9.37 20.00
N ILE A 111 -9.09 -10.68 20.13
CA ILE A 111 -8.22 -11.26 21.16
C ILE A 111 -6.74 -11.15 20.77
N GLN A 112 -6.45 -11.44 19.49
CA GLN A 112 -5.09 -11.43 18.95
C GLN A 112 -5.07 -10.79 17.57
N PRO A 113 -5.28 -9.46 17.50
CA PRO A 113 -5.33 -8.75 16.23
C PRO A 113 -3.99 -8.83 15.50
N TRP A 114 -3.96 -9.57 14.38
CA TRP A 114 -2.78 -9.74 13.54
C TRP A 114 -2.50 -8.51 12.68
N LEU A 115 -3.54 -7.96 12.04
CA LEU A 115 -3.51 -6.72 11.28
C LEU A 115 -4.69 -5.83 11.66
N ILE A 116 -4.44 -4.53 11.71
CA ILE A 116 -5.50 -3.52 11.88
C ILE A 116 -5.30 -2.43 10.84
N ALA A 117 -6.37 -2.06 10.15
CA ALA A 117 -6.35 -0.96 9.18
C ALA A 117 -7.56 -0.03 9.37
N PRO A 118 -7.38 1.28 9.15
CA PRO A 118 -8.50 2.22 9.20
C PRO A 118 -9.45 2.01 8.02
N SER A 119 -10.75 2.15 8.29
CA SER A 119 -11.81 2.19 7.30
C SER A 119 -12.18 3.63 6.93
N GLY A 120 -12.74 3.80 5.72
CA GLY A 120 -13.18 5.11 5.23
C GLY A 120 -14.33 5.74 6.01
N ASP A 121 -15.10 4.94 6.75
CA ASP A 121 -16.22 5.34 7.60
C ASP A 121 -15.84 5.56 9.09
N HIS A 122 -14.56 5.81 9.36
CA HIS A 122 -13.99 6.03 10.69
C HIS A 122 -13.99 4.82 11.63
N LYS A 123 -14.18 3.62 11.10
CA LYS A 123 -14.09 2.35 11.80
C LYS A 123 -12.72 1.71 11.59
N LEU A 124 -12.54 0.53 12.16
CA LEU A 124 -11.33 -0.26 11.98
C LEU A 124 -11.67 -1.63 11.43
N TRP A 125 -10.89 -2.07 10.45
CA TRP A 125 -10.81 -3.48 10.10
C TRP A 125 -9.76 -4.16 10.96
N MET A 126 -10.10 -5.32 11.49
CA MET A 126 -9.21 -6.15 12.30
C MET A 126 -9.21 -7.57 11.74
N LEU A 127 -8.04 -8.12 11.51
CA LEU A 127 -7.85 -9.54 11.23
C LEU A 127 -7.37 -10.19 12.52
N ASP A 128 -8.22 -11.01 13.15
CA ASP A 128 -7.94 -11.66 14.43
C ASP A 128 -7.35 -13.05 14.19
N GLU A 129 -6.15 -13.30 14.72
CA GLU A 129 -5.48 -14.61 14.61
C GLU A 129 -6.10 -15.65 15.54
N ALA A 130 -6.68 -15.22 16.67
CA ALA A 130 -7.20 -16.14 17.69
C ALA A 130 -8.35 -17.04 17.17
N ASP A 131 -9.19 -16.50 16.28
CA ASP A 131 -10.33 -17.21 15.70
C ASP A 131 -10.32 -17.22 14.16
N ASN A 132 -9.28 -16.66 13.55
CA ASN A 132 -9.13 -16.47 12.11
C ASN A 132 -10.30 -15.72 11.49
N SER A 133 -10.75 -14.67 12.15
CA SER A 133 -11.88 -13.83 11.71
C SER A 133 -11.43 -12.45 11.20
N LEU A 134 -12.25 -11.93 10.30
CA LEU A 134 -12.16 -10.56 9.82
C LEU A 134 -13.32 -9.78 10.42
N LYS A 135 -13.00 -8.70 11.15
CA LYS A 135 -13.96 -7.89 11.90
C LYS A 135 -13.94 -6.45 11.44
N LYS A 136 -15.09 -5.81 11.35
CA LYS A 136 -15.21 -4.36 11.20
C LYS A 136 -15.79 -3.78 12.48
N VAL A 137 -15.07 -2.89 13.11
CA VAL A 137 -15.35 -2.42 14.48
C VAL A 137 -15.60 -0.93 14.49
N ASP A 138 -16.72 -0.51 15.02
CA ASP A 138 -16.97 0.86 15.46
C ASP A 138 -16.48 1.02 16.89
N VAL A 139 -15.26 1.53 17.05
CA VAL A 139 -14.67 1.72 18.40
C VAL A 139 -15.42 2.76 19.21
N ARG A 140 -16.09 3.73 18.57
CA ARG A 140 -16.84 4.79 19.28
C ARG A 140 -18.17 4.27 19.82
N ALA A 141 -18.86 3.46 19.02
CA ALA A 141 -20.09 2.80 19.44
C ALA A 141 -19.85 1.56 20.32
N SER A 142 -18.60 1.11 20.43
CA SER A 142 -18.23 -0.18 21.05
C SER A 142 -18.96 -1.36 20.43
N GLU A 143 -19.01 -1.41 19.09
CA GLU A 143 -19.77 -2.41 18.34
C GLU A 143 -18.92 -3.10 17.27
N VAL A 144 -19.07 -4.44 17.14
CA VAL A 144 -18.56 -5.21 16.02
C VAL A 144 -19.67 -5.30 14.97
N GLU A 145 -19.55 -4.53 13.89
CA GLU A 145 -20.61 -4.48 12.85
C GLU A 145 -20.53 -5.63 11.86
N VAL A 146 -19.31 -6.09 11.59
CA VAL A 146 -19.05 -7.21 10.68
C VAL A 146 -18.12 -8.18 11.40
N GLU A 147 -18.47 -9.45 11.35
CA GLU A 147 -17.60 -10.54 11.78
C GLU A 147 -17.78 -11.72 10.84
N VAL A 148 -16.72 -12.10 10.15
CA VAL A 148 -16.72 -13.23 9.21
C VAL A 148 -15.47 -14.08 9.43
N LEU A 149 -15.65 -15.40 9.43
CA LEU A 149 -14.53 -16.33 9.48
C LEU A 149 -13.80 -16.33 8.14
N VAL A 150 -12.50 -16.24 8.19
CA VAL A 150 -11.65 -16.41 7.01
C VAL A 150 -11.39 -17.90 6.82
N ASP A 151 -11.80 -18.43 5.67
CA ASP A 151 -11.60 -19.86 5.38
C ASP A 151 -10.11 -20.18 5.19
N SER A 152 -9.49 -20.77 6.19
CA SER A 152 -8.07 -21.15 6.18
C SER A 152 -7.71 -22.09 5.04
N SER A 153 -8.63 -22.91 4.56
CA SER A 153 -8.36 -23.89 3.50
C SER A 153 -8.18 -23.23 2.13
N SER A 154 -8.96 -22.21 1.81
CA SER A 154 -8.93 -21.51 0.52
C SER A 154 -8.13 -20.22 0.59
N ILE A 155 -8.30 -19.43 1.63
CA ILE A 155 -7.72 -18.09 1.77
C ILE A 155 -6.39 -18.16 2.55
N GLY A 156 -6.37 -18.84 3.69
CA GLY A 156 -5.20 -19.00 4.57
C GLY A 156 -5.45 -18.47 5.97
N ASP A 157 -4.52 -18.77 6.86
CA ASP A 157 -4.56 -18.28 8.23
C ASP A 157 -4.14 -16.81 8.32
N ALA A 158 -4.59 -16.11 9.36
CA ALA A 158 -4.34 -14.68 9.57
C ALA A 158 -2.85 -14.32 9.46
N HIS A 159 -1.96 -15.14 10.03
CA HIS A 159 -0.52 -14.86 10.01
C HIS A 159 0.15 -14.96 8.63
N ALA A 160 -0.54 -15.51 7.63
CA ALA A 160 -0.05 -15.51 6.26
C ALA A 160 -0.16 -14.15 5.56
N PHE A 161 -0.93 -13.22 6.13
CA PHE A 161 -1.12 -11.89 5.57
C PHE A 161 -0.13 -10.89 6.16
N THR A 162 0.44 -10.06 5.29
CA THR A 162 1.46 -9.06 5.65
C THR A 162 0.93 -7.65 5.62
N THR A 163 -0.12 -7.39 4.85
CA THR A 163 -0.68 -6.05 4.65
C THR A 163 -2.19 -6.13 4.52
N MET A 164 -2.87 -5.18 5.14
CA MET A 164 -4.31 -4.98 5.04
C MET A 164 -4.60 -3.50 4.74
N ARG A 165 -5.48 -3.22 3.79
CA ARG A 165 -5.87 -1.86 3.45
C ARG A 165 -7.28 -1.82 2.86
N GLU A 166 -8.09 -0.87 3.32
CA GLU A 166 -9.37 -0.55 2.67
C GLU A 166 -9.17 0.55 1.62
N TYR A 167 -9.78 0.37 0.46
CA TYR A 167 -9.83 1.37 -0.60
C TYR A 167 -11.15 1.24 -1.37
N GLN A 168 -11.85 2.35 -1.59
CA GLN A 168 -13.14 2.40 -2.32
C GLN A 168 -14.16 1.35 -1.83
N ASN A 169 -14.27 1.18 -0.52
CA ASN A 169 -15.17 0.21 0.13
C ASN A 169 -14.85 -1.28 -0.17
N PHE A 170 -13.65 -1.56 -0.68
CA PHE A 170 -13.08 -2.91 -0.75
C PHE A 170 -11.95 -3.03 0.26
N LEU A 171 -11.87 -4.19 0.90
CA LEU A 171 -10.74 -4.52 1.76
C LEU A 171 -9.79 -5.45 1.03
N PHE A 172 -8.51 -5.13 1.10
CA PHE A 172 -7.42 -5.86 0.45
C PHE A 172 -6.53 -6.49 1.49
N LEU A 173 -6.29 -7.79 1.37
CA LEU A 173 -5.37 -8.57 2.19
C LEU A 173 -4.27 -9.16 1.31
N LEU A 174 -3.01 -8.87 1.61
CA LEU A 174 -1.87 -9.39 0.87
C LEU A 174 -1.28 -10.62 1.56
N ASN A 175 -1.28 -11.73 0.84
CA ASN A 175 -0.52 -12.94 1.17
C ASN A 175 0.62 -13.09 0.12
N PRO A 176 1.90 -12.83 0.47
CA PRO A 176 2.99 -12.87 -0.50
C PRO A 176 3.19 -14.22 -1.19
N SER A 177 2.75 -15.32 -0.56
CA SER A 177 2.88 -16.66 -1.11
C SER A 177 1.75 -17.06 -2.07
N LYS A 178 0.63 -16.34 -2.06
CA LYS A 178 -0.56 -16.65 -2.87
C LYS A 178 -0.96 -15.48 -3.77
N GLY A 179 -1.04 -14.26 -3.24
CA GLY A 179 -1.47 -13.07 -3.95
C GLY A 179 -2.30 -12.12 -3.10
N LEU A 180 -3.14 -11.33 -3.76
CA LEU A 180 -3.95 -10.30 -3.14
C LEU A 180 -5.42 -10.71 -3.12
N TYR A 181 -6.00 -10.78 -1.93
CA TYR A 181 -7.40 -11.11 -1.70
C TYR A 181 -8.22 -9.84 -1.55
N ILE A 182 -9.37 -9.79 -2.20
CA ILE A 182 -10.28 -8.63 -2.22
C ILE A 182 -11.61 -9.04 -1.60
N PHE A 183 -12.02 -8.29 -0.58
CA PHE A 183 -13.27 -8.45 0.13
C PHE A 183 -14.14 -7.20 -0.07
N ASN A 184 -15.45 -7.36 -0.02
CA ASN A 184 -16.36 -6.22 0.00
C ASN A 184 -16.48 -5.60 1.40
N GLY A 185 -17.24 -4.51 1.53
CA GLY A 185 -17.46 -3.81 2.81
C GLY A 185 -18.19 -4.64 3.89
N LEU A 186 -18.70 -5.83 3.56
CA LEU A 186 -19.30 -6.81 4.49
C LEU A 186 -18.34 -7.95 4.84
N GLY A 187 -17.06 -7.85 4.46
CA GLY A 187 -16.08 -8.88 4.74
C GLY A 187 -16.21 -10.14 3.89
N ILE A 188 -17.05 -10.12 2.84
CA ILE A 188 -17.21 -11.27 1.94
C ILE A 188 -16.12 -11.24 0.89
N HIS A 189 -15.36 -12.35 0.76
CA HIS A 189 -14.37 -12.52 -0.28
C HIS A 189 -15.02 -12.51 -1.66
N ILE A 190 -14.54 -11.65 -2.56
CA ILE A 190 -15.12 -11.49 -3.90
C ILE A 190 -14.17 -11.86 -5.02
N ARG A 191 -12.84 -11.75 -4.77
CA ARG A 191 -11.82 -12.00 -5.80
C ARG A 191 -10.45 -12.24 -5.19
N THR A 192 -9.62 -13.01 -5.91
CA THR A 192 -8.18 -13.11 -5.67
C THR A 192 -7.42 -12.73 -6.94
N ILE A 193 -6.41 -11.88 -6.82
CA ILE A 193 -5.39 -11.68 -7.84
C ILE A 193 -4.26 -12.63 -7.49
N GLU A 194 -4.26 -13.82 -8.14
CA GLU A 194 -3.25 -14.84 -7.91
C GLU A 194 -1.90 -14.37 -8.48
N SER A 195 -0.97 -14.06 -7.61
CA SER A 195 0.37 -13.62 -8.00
C SER A 195 1.34 -13.76 -6.83
N LYS A 196 2.22 -14.73 -6.90
CA LYS A 196 3.22 -14.98 -5.85
C LYS A 196 4.35 -13.95 -5.92
N GLY A 197 4.82 -13.52 -4.76
CA GLY A 197 5.96 -12.62 -4.65
C GLY A 197 5.61 -11.14 -4.62
N ILE A 198 4.33 -10.77 -4.61
CA ILE A 198 3.92 -9.39 -4.31
C ILE A 198 4.31 -9.09 -2.87
N THR A 199 5.07 -8.02 -2.66
CA THR A 199 5.50 -7.56 -1.33
C THR A 199 4.75 -6.32 -0.85
N SER A 200 4.21 -5.55 -1.79
CA SER A 200 3.44 -4.32 -1.52
C SER A 200 2.47 -4.03 -2.66
N PHE A 201 1.44 -3.29 -2.36
CA PHE A 201 0.49 -2.78 -3.34
C PHE A 201 0.01 -1.39 -2.94
N ASN A 202 -0.50 -0.64 -3.91
CA ASN A 202 -1.12 0.66 -3.66
C ASN A 202 -2.16 0.97 -4.75
N PHE A 203 -2.72 2.18 -4.75
CA PHE A 203 -3.81 2.56 -5.64
C PHE A 203 -3.52 3.90 -6.34
N LEU A 204 -3.96 3.98 -7.59
CA LEU A 204 -4.00 5.21 -8.38
C LEU A 204 -5.39 5.31 -9.04
N GLY A 205 -6.24 6.22 -8.57
CA GLY A 205 -7.62 6.32 -9.05
C GLY A 205 -8.38 4.99 -8.85
N GLU A 206 -8.81 4.37 -9.94
CA GLU A 206 -9.53 3.09 -9.94
C GLU A 206 -8.58 1.87 -10.10
N GLU A 207 -7.31 2.10 -10.19
CA GLU A 207 -6.33 1.04 -10.41
C GLU A 207 -5.61 0.65 -9.11
N LEU A 208 -5.63 -0.63 -8.79
CA LEU A 208 -4.67 -1.27 -7.90
C LEU A 208 -3.36 -1.46 -8.67
N TYR A 209 -2.22 -1.18 -8.05
CA TYR A 209 -0.93 -1.50 -8.65
C TYR A 209 0.04 -2.15 -7.68
N PHE A 210 0.98 -2.92 -8.24
CA PHE A 210 2.08 -3.56 -7.51
C PHE A 210 3.27 -3.81 -8.43
N LEU A 211 4.46 -3.88 -7.84
CA LEU A 211 5.68 -4.22 -8.57
C LEU A 211 5.97 -5.72 -8.41
N LEU A 212 6.22 -6.41 -9.52
CA LEU A 212 6.56 -7.83 -9.52
C LEU A 212 7.43 -8.21 -10.71
N GLY A 213 8.58 -8.83 -10.44
CA GLY A 213 9.45 -9.40 -11.47
C GLY A 213 10.04 -8.37 -12.44
N GLY A 214 10.22 -7.11 -12.02
CA GLY A 214 10.67 -6.01 -12.85
C GLY A 214 9.57 -5.38 -13.71
N LYS A 215 8.31 -5.58 -13.33
CA LYS A 215 7.16 -4.96 -13.97
C LYS A 215 6.25 -4.30 -12.93
N LEU A 216 5.87 -3.07 -13.20
CA LEU A 216 4.80 -2.40 -12.48
C LEU A 216 3.48 -2.76 -13.15
N ARG A 217 2.63 -3.48 -12.44
CA ARG A 217 1.36 -4.00 -12.94
C ARG A 217 0.22 -3.20 -12.36
N PHE A 218 -0.73 -2.83 -13.22
CA PHE A 218 -1.96 -2.14 -12.85
C PHE A 218 -3.14 -3.05 -13.15
N PHE A 219 -4.12 -3.02 -12.28
CA PHE A 219 -5.36 -3.75 -12.38
C PHE A 219 -6.52 -2.81 -12.05
N ASN A 220 -7.42 -2.56 -13.01
CA ASN A 220 -8.60 -1.74 -12.76
C ASN A 220 -9.62 -2.54 -11.95
N LEU A 221 -10.07 -1.96 -10.83
CA LEU A 221 -10.94 -2.62 -9.86
C LEU A 221 -12.35 -2.91 -10.40
N PHE A 222 -12.80 -2.13 -11.38
CA PHE A 222 -14.16 -2.20 -11.94
C PHE A 222 -14.21 -2.88 -13.29
N THR A 223 -13.32 -2.51 -14.23
CA THR A 223 -13.29 -3.08 -15.58
C THR A 223 -12.50 -4.37 -15.67
N THR A 224 -11.64 -4.65 -14.69
CA THR A 224 -10.70 -5.79 -14.67
C THR A 224 -9.59 -5.72 -15.73
N GLU A 225 -9.47 -4.63 -16.44
CA GLU A 225 -8.39 -4.40 -17.39
C GLU A 225 -7.05 -4.34 -16.68
N THR A 226 -6.01 -4.78 -17.38
CA THR A 226 -4.65 -4.77 -16.84
C THR A 226 -3.71 -4.05 -17.79
N ARG A 227 -2.74 -3.35 -17.24
CA ARG A 227 -1.62 -2.78 -18.00
C ARG A 227 -0.31 -2.98 -17.22
N GLU A 228 0.80 -3.01 -17.93
CA GLU A 228 2.12 -3.20 -17.34
C GLU A 228 3.08 -2.12 -17.84
N ILE A 229 4.03 -1.75 -17.00
CA ILE A 229 5.14 -0.86 -17.32
C ILE A 229 6.42 -1.56 -16.90
N GLU A 230 7.40 -1.59 -17.80
CA GLU A 230 8.71 -2.19 -17.50
C GLU A 230 9.45 -1.36 -16.43
N ALA A 231 10.05 -2.06 -15.47
CA ALA A 231 10.90 -1.51 -14.43
C ALA A 231 12.13 -2.42 -14.26
N ASP A 232 13.15 -1.95 -13.52
CA ASP A 232 14.29 -2.80 -13.20
C ASP A 232 13.90 -3.79 -12.09
N ARG A 233 14.44 -5.02 -12.18
CA ARG A 233 14.26 -6.06 -11.16
C ARG A 233 14.92 -5.74 -9.81
N ALA A 234 15.81 -4.75 -9.78
CA ALA A 234 16.43 -4.28 -8.54
C ALA A 234 15.43 -3.57 -7.61
N TYR A 235 14.33 -3.04 -8.17
CA TYR A 235 13.32 -2.37 -7.34
C TYR A 235 12.45 -3.39 -6.61
N THR A 236 12.20 -3.10 -5.33
CA THR A 236 11.41 -3.96 -4.42
C THR A 236 9.96 -3.53 -4.33
N HIS A 237 9.68 -2.24 -4.46
CA HIS A 237 8.33 -1.68 -4.47
C HIS A 237 8.28 -0.33 -5.17
N ALA A 238 7.08 0.17 -5.41
CA ALA A 238 6.83 1.41 -6.12
C ALA A 238 5.68 2.19 -5.50
N LEU A 239 5.73 3.52 -5.63
CA LEU A 239 4.60 4.41 -5.41
C LEU A 239 4.36 5.22 -6.69
N VAL A 240 3.10 5.47 -7.00
CA VAL A 240 2.69 6.17 -8.22
C VAL A 240 1.74 7.31 -7.87
N THR A 241 1.99 8.47 -8.45
CA THR A 241 1.05 9.60 -8.51
C THR A 241 0.66 9.86 -9.97
N GLU A 242 -0.11 10.88 -10.23
CA GLU A 242 -0.51 11.27 -11.60
C GLU A 242 0.70 11.65 -12.47
N ASP A 243 1.79 12.17 -11.87
CA ASP A 243 2.94 12.73 -12.58
C ASP A 243 4.31 12.17 -12.11
N ARG A 244 4.33 11.30 -11.11
CA ARG A 244 5.56 10.71 -10.55
C ARG A 244 5.46 9.20 -10.40
N LEU A 245 6.56 8.54 -10.72
CA LEU A 245 6.83 7.16 -10.36
C LEU A 245 8.02 7.15 -9.39
N ILE A 246 7.81 6.62 -8.21
CA ILE A 246 8.81 6.54 -7.14
C ILE A 246 9.15 5.06 -6.96
N LEU A 247 10.39 4.70 -7.23
CA LEU A 247 10.89 3.34 -7.20
C LEU A 247 11.87 3.15 -6.04
N PHE A 248 11.78 2.02 -5.38
CA PHE A 248 12.54 1.73 -4.17
C PHE A 248 13.42 0.51 -4.34
N THR A 249 14.68 0.63 -3.93
CA THR A 249 15.55 -0.49 -3.54
C THR A 249 15.64 -0.52 -2.01
N PRO A 250 16.34 -1.50 -1.40
CA PRO A 250 16.47 -1.52 0.06
C PRO A 250 17.06 -0.24 0.69
N ASP A 251 17.85 0.53 -0.05
CA ASP A 251 18.58 1.69 0.46
C ASP A 251 18.44 2.95 -0.40
N LYS A 252 17.71 2.89 -1.53
CA LYS A 252 17.57 4.02 -2.46
C LYS A 252 16.13 4.27 -2.86
N ILE A 253 15.87 5.51 -3.17
CA ILE A 253 14.61 6.00 -3.73
C ILE A 253 14.93 6.71 -5.03
N GLU A 254 14.29 6.31 -6.12
CA GLU A 254 14.44 6.97 -7.42
C GLU A 254 13.10 7.56 -7.85
N LEU A 255 13.11 8.87 -8.12
CA LEU A 255 11.96 9.60 -8.61
C LEU A 255 12.07 9.72 -10.13
N HIS A 256 11.00 9.36 -10.81
CA HIS A 256 10.89 9.47 -12.26
C HIS A 256 9.64 10.27 -12.65
N SER A 257 9.67 10.92 -13.81
CA SER A 257 8.46 11.44 -14.41
C SER A 257 7.53 10.27 -14.76
N PHE A 258 6.25 10.44 -14.54
CA PHE A 258 5.23 9.46 -14.89
C PHE A 258 4.17 10.12 -15.75
N ARG A 259 3.68 9.39 -16.75
CA ARG A 259 2.50 9.72 -17.53
C ARG A 259 1.70 8.44 -17.66
N PRO A 260 0.52 8.35 -17.01
CA PRO A 260 -0.30 7.14 -16.98
C PRO A 260 -0.82 6.71 -18.35
#